data_47a6eb385b91575f38d26e0b679ee189
#
_entry.id   47a6eb385b91575f38d26e0b679ee189
#
_cell.length_a   1.000
_cell.length_b   1.000
_cell.length_c   1.000
_cell.angle_alpha   90.00
_cell.angle_beta   90.00
_cell.angle_gamma   90.00
#
_symmetry.space_group_name_H-M   'P 1'
#
loop_
_entity.id
_entity.type
_entity.pdbx_description
1 polymer ?
#
loop_
_entity_poly.entity_id
_entity_poly.type
_entity_poly.pdbx_seq_one_letter_code
_entity_poly.pdbx_strand_id
1 'polypeptide(L)'
;MKTQQELQTNYDRFIEIIKKYFTGERLEKLLHMYSMEELGGNLAVSPASGSKNYHNAHVGGYIDHIFNVCKNSMKMKELFIAQGGIVDFTDEELIFCAL
;
A
#
# COMPACT_ATOMS: atom_id res chain seq x y z
N MET A 1 2.31 -19.02 5.79
CA MET A 1 3.47 -18.30 5.26
C MET A 1 3.33 -18.16 3.75
N LYS A 2 3.66 -17.01 3.19
CA LYS A 2 3.52 -16.76 1.76
C LYS A 2 4.59 -17.50 0.96
N THR A 3 4.18 -18.09 -0.16
CA THR A 3 5.10 -18.65 -1.15
C THR A 3 5.78 -17.53 -1.93
N GLN A 4 6.85 -17.85 -2.64
CA GLN A 4 7.54 -16.89 -3.51
C GLN A 4 6.59 -16.30 -4.55
N GLN A 5 5.71 -17.11 -5.12
CA GLN A 5 4.71 -16.66 -6.08
C GLN A 5 3.72 -15.70 -5.45
N GLU A 6 3.28 -15.96 -4.22
CA GLU A 6 2.37 -15.07 -3.50
C GLU A 6 3.03 -13.73 -3.18
N LEU A 7 4.32 -13.74 -2.82
CA LEU A 7 5.08 -12.51 -2.60
C LEU A 7 5.20 -11.67 -3.87
N GLN A 8 5.45 -12.33 -5.00
CA GLN A 8 5.52 -11.64 -6.29
C GLN A 8 4.15 -11.07 -6.68
N THR A 9 3.09 -11.81 -6.49
CA THR A 9 1.72 -11.35 -6.75
C THR A 9 1.37 -10.14 -5.88
N ASN A 10 1.74 -10.16 -4.61
CA ASN A 10 1.55 -9.03 -3.71
C ASN A 10 2.29 -7.79 -4.19
N TYR A 11 3.54 -7.97 -4.58
CA TYR A 11 4.35 -6.86 -5.11
C TYR A 11 3.74 -6.28 -6.38
N ASP A 12 3.34 -7.14 -7.31
CA ASP A 12 2.71 -6.70 -8.57
C ASP A 12 1.43 -5.93 -8.30
N ARG A 13 0.62 -6.39 -7.36
CA ARG A 13 -0.61 -5.71 -6.94
C ARG A 13 -0.32 -4.36 -6.29
N PHE A 14 0.73 -4.27 -5.49
CA PHE A 14 1.17 -3.02 -4.88
C PHE A 14 1.55 -2.00 -5.95
N ILE A 15 2.31 -2.42 -6.97
CA ILE A 15 2.69 -1.56 -8.09
C ILE A 15 1.44 -1.12 -8.88
N GLU A 16 0.47 -2.00 -9.08
CA GLU A 16 -0.79 -1.65 -9.76
C GLU A 16 -1.59 -0.59 -9.00
N ILE A 17 -1.58 -0.63 -7.66
CA ILE A 17 -2.21 0.40 -6.84
C ILE A 17 -1.53 1.75 -7.06
N ILE A 18 -0.21 1.78 -7.11
CA ILE A 18 0.54 3.00 -7.40
C ILE A 18 0.17 3.55 -8.77
N LYS A 19 0.12 2.71 -9.78
CA LYS A 19 -0.26 3.12 -11.14
C LYS A 19 -1.69 3.62 -11.23
N LYS A 20 -2.57 3.10 -10.40
CA LYS A 20 -3.98 3.48 -10.38
C LYS A 20 -4.19 4.89 -9.80
N TYR A 21 -3.48 5.23 -8.73
CA TYR A 21 -3.75 6.46 -7.97
C TYR A 21 -2.79 7.61 -8.27
N PHE A 22 -1.64 7.35 -8.87
CA PHE A 22 -0.63 8.37 -9.10
C PHE A 22 -0.39 8.60 -10.58
N THR A 23 -0.01 9.84 -10.92
CA THR A 23 0.28 10.25 -12.30
C THR A 23 1.52 11.14 -12.33
N GLY A 24 2.07 11.36 -13.55
CA GLY A 24 3.14 12.32 -13.78
C GLY A 24 4.43 11.99 -13.05
N GLU A 25 5.10 13.02 -12.60
CA GLU A 25 6.42 12.93 -11.96
C GLU A 25 6.36 12.13 -10.65
N ARG A 26 5.29 12.28 -9.87
CA ARG A 26 5.12 11.52 -8.63
C ARG A 26 5.04 10.03 -8.91
N LEU A 27 4.31 9.64 -9.95
CA LEU A 27 4.24 8.23 -10.36
C LEU A 27 5.62 7.70 -10.73
N GLU A 28 6.37 8.44 -11.55
CA GLU A 28 7.70 8.03 -11.99
C GLU A 28 8.65 7.84 -10.79
N LYS A 29 8.64 8.78 -9.85
CA LYS A 29 9.48 8.72 -8.66
C LYS A 29 9.12 7.54 -7.76
N LEU A 30 7.83 7.28 -7.56
CA LEU A 30 7.38 6.16 -6.75
C LEU A 30 7.74 4.82 -7.40
N LEU A 31 7.55 4.69 -8.72
CA LEU A 31 7.91 3.46 -9.43
C LEU A 31 9.41 3.19 -9.37
N HIS A 32 10.24 4.24 -9.45
CA HIS A 32 11.68 4.09 -9.29
C HIS A 32 12.06 3.65 -7.89
N MET A 33 11.50 4.33 -6.87
CA MET A 33 11.82 4.04 -5.47
C MET A 33 11.43 2.61 -5.08
N TYR A 34 10.27 2.15 -5.55
CA TYR A 34 9.77 0.81 -5.24
C TYR A 34 10.13 -0.25 -6.28
N SER A 35 11.03 0.06 -7.21
CA SER A 35 11.52 -0.95 -8.15
C SER A 35 12.26 -2.07 -7.39
N MET A 36 12.30 -3.27 -7.98
CA MET A 36 12.97 -4.42 -7.36
C MET A 36 14.47 -4.16 -7.11
N GLU A 37 15.10 -3.33 -7.95
CA GLU A 37 16.52 -2.99 -7.82
C GLU A 37 16.77 -2.02 -6.65
N GLU A 38 15.76 -1.29 -6.22
CA GLU A 38 15.84 -0.36 -5.10
C GLU A 38 15.17 -0.95 -3.86
N LEU A 39 14.04 -0.39 -3.42
CA LEU A 39 13.36 -0.82 -2.20
C LEU A 39 12.39 -1.99 -2.37
N GLY A 40 11.98 -2.27 -3.62
CA GLY A 40 10.90 -3.22 -3.88
C GLY A 40 11.19 -4.64 -3.39
N GLY A 41 12.42 -5.11 -3.55
CA GLY A 41 12.81 -6.44 -3.09
C GLY A 41 12.66 -6.61 -1.60
N ASN A 42 13.16 -5.65 -0.82
CA ASN A 42 13.04 -5.67 0.64
C ASN A 42 11.59 -5.46 1.09
N LEU A 43 10.88 -4.56 0.43
CA LEU A 43 9.48 -4.28 0.72
C LEU A 43 8.63 -5.54 0.56
N ALA A 44 8.85 -6.30 -0.50
CA ALA A 44 8.04 -7.48 -0.82
C ALA A 44 8.11 -8.55 0.27
N VAL A 45 9.22 -8.65 0.99
CA VAL A 45 9.41 -9.68 2.03
C VAL A 45 9.25 -9.14 3.45
N SER A 46 9.19 -7.83 3.64
CA SER A 46 9.16 -7.23 4.97
C SER A 46 7.87 -7.55 5.72
N PRO A 47 7.96 -7.87 7.03
CA PRO A 47 6.76 -7.93 7.88
C PRO A 47 6.33 -6.52 8.27
N ALA A 48 5.07 -6.37 8.67
CA ALA A 48 4.56 -5.10 9.19
C ALA A 48 5.03 -4.83 10.62
N SER A 49 5.41 -5.88 11.35
CA SER A 49 5.91 -5.78 12.72
C SER A 49 7.01 -6.80 12.96
N GLY A 50 7.94 -6.47 13.82
CA GLY A 50 8.98 -7.39 14.27
C GLY A 50 8.51 -8.42 15.30
N SER A 51 7.34 -8.23 15.89
CA SER A 51 6.78 -9.15 16.87
C SER A 51 5.64 -9.97 16.26
N LYS A 52 5.73 -11.29 16.39
CA LYS A 52 4.72 -12.23 15.88
C LYS A 52 3.35 -12.08 16.55
N ASN A 53 3.28 -11.33 17.64
CA ASN A 53 2.03 -11.06 18.35
C ASN A 53 1.25 -9.88 17.75
N TYR A 54 1.86 -9.15 16.84
CA TYR A 54 1.23 -8.00 16.18
C TYR A 54 0.71 -8.36 14.80
N HIS A 55 -0.19 -7.52 14.30
CA HIS A 55 -0.85 -7.70 13.02
C HIS A 55 0.17 -7.74 11.85
N ASN A 56 -0.02 -8.70 10.95
CA ASN A 56 0.81 -8.88 9.75
C ASN A 56 2.32 -9.04 10.03
N ALA A 57 2.68 -9.66 11.14
CA ALA A 57 4.07 -9.90 11.52
C ALA A 57 4.67 -11.14 10.84
N HIS A 58 4.35 -11.36 9.56
CA HIS A 58 4.84 -12.47 8.75
C HIS A 58 5.57 -11.93 7.51
N VAL A 59 6.35 -12.78 6.84
CA VAL A 59 7.03 -12.41 5.60
C VAL A 59 5.99 -11.93 4.58
N GLY A 60 6.20 -10.74 4.00
CA GLY A 60 5.26 -10.11 3.08
C GLY A 60 4.12 -9.37 3.78
N GLY A 61 4.10 -9.34 5.10
CA GLY A 61 3.02 -8.72 5.87
C GLY A 61 2.95 -7.20 5.73
N TYR A 62 4.06 -6.54 5.39
CA TYR A 62 4.06 -5.09 5.20
C TYR A 62 3.14 -4.67 4.05
N ILE A 63 3.22 -5.33 2.91
CA ILE A 63 2.35 -5.04 1.76
C ILE A 63 0.89 -5.38 2.10
N ASP A 64 0.64 -6.50 2.77
CA ASP A 64 -0.71 -6.84 3.25
C ASP A 64 -1.27 -5.74 4.14
N HIS A 65 -0.44 -5.20 5.03
CA HIS A 65 -0.82 -4.08 5.89
C HIS A 65 -1.18 -2.84 5.06
N ILE A 66 -0.36 -2.49 4.06
CA ILE A 66 -0.64 -1.35 3.16
C ILE A 66 -1.99 -1.54 2.45
N PHE A 67 -2.28 -2.73 1.95
CA PHE A 67 -3.58 -3.00 1.31
C PHE A 67 -4.74 -2.76 2.27
N ASN A 68 -4.61 -3.21 3.51
CA ASN A 68 -5.63 -3.00 4.54
C ASN A 68 -5.80 -1.52 4.87
N VAL A 69 -4.70 -0.78 5.00
CA VAL A 69 -4.74 0.66 5.28
C VAL A 69 -5.40 1.42 4.14
N CYS A 70 -5.03 1.12 2.89
CA CYS A 70 -5.64 1.75 1.72
C CYS A 70 -7.15 1.47 1.66
N LYS A 71 -7.54 0.22 1.82
CA LYS A 71 -8.95 -0.19 1.79
C LYS A 71 -9.75 0.49 2.88
N ASN A 72 -9.25 0.48 4.11
CA ASN A 72 -9.95 1.07 5.25
C ASN A 72 -10.01 2.60 5.13
N SER A 73 -8.95 3.24 4.64
CA SER A 73 -8.93 4.69 4.42
C SER A 73 -10.00 5.11 3.42
N MET A 74 -10.15 4.38 2.32
CA MET A 74 -11.18 4.67 1.32
C MET A 74 -12.59 4.47 1.89
N LYS A 75 -12.80 3.42 2.68
CA LYS A 75 -14.08 3.17 3.33
C LYS A 75 -14.43 4.26 4.35
N MET A 76 -13.46 4.70 5.13
CA MET A 76 -13.66 5.78 6.09
C MET A 76 -14.00 7.09 5.40
N LYS A 77 -13.37 7.38 4.26
CA LYS A 77 -13.69 8.55 3.45
C LYS A 77 -15.14 8.48 2.97
N GLU A 78 -15.58 7.35 2.43
CA GLU A 78 -16.95 7.13 1.97
C GLU A 78 -17.97 7.32 3.10
N LEU A 79 -17.68 6.76 4.28
CA LEU A 79 -18.54 6.89 5.46
C LEU A 79 -18.64 8.37 5.89
N PHE A 80 -17.52 9.06 5.93
CA PHE A 80 -17.49 10.48 6.30
C PHE A 80 -18.34 11.33 5.37
N ILE A 81 -18.23 11.09 4.06
CA ILE A 81 -19.05 11.80 3.05
C ILE A 81 -20.52 11.44 3.23
N ALA A 82 -20.84 10.16 3.45
CA ALA A 82 -22.22 9.71 3.63
C ALA A 82 -22.91 10.34 4.84
N GLN A 83 -22.11 10.75 5.85
CA GLN A 83 -22.62 11.42 7.05
C GLN A 83 -22.59 12.94 6.94
N GLY A 84 -22.39 13.49 5.74
CA GLY A 84 -22.41 14.92 5.51
C GLY A 84 -21.08 15.65 5.66
N GLY A 85 -19.99 14.91 5.83
CA GLY A 85 -18.66 15.49 5.91
C GLY A 85 -18.16 16.03 4.58
N ILE A 86 -17.30 17.04 4.63
CA ILE A 86 -16.68 17.63 3.44
C ILE A 86 -15.23 17.17 3.39
N VAL A 87 -14.82 16.64 2.23
CA VAL A 87 -13.46 16.14 1.99
C VAL A 87 -12.74 17.12 1.08
N ASP A 88 -11.59 17.64 1.54
CA ASP A 88 -10.78 18.61 0.82
C ASP A 88 -9.45 18.03 0.33
N PHE A 89 -9.31 16.71 0.33
CA PHE A 89 -8.13 16.01 -0.20
C PHE A 89 -8.52 15.05 -1.32
N THR A 90 -7.56 14.73 -2.18
CA THR A 90 -7.76 13.79 -3.30
C THR A 90 -7.51 12.35 -2.84
N ASP A 91 -7.99 11.39 -3.64
CA ASP A 91 -7.67 9.97 -3.42
C ASP A 91 -6.16 9.72 -3.53
N GLU A 92 -5.48 10.42 -4.45
CA GLU A 92 -4.02 10.34 -4.57
C GLU A 92 -3.33 10.72 -3.26
N GLU A 93 -3.75 11.83 -2.65
CA GLU A 93 -3.18 12.28 -1.38
C GLU A 93 -3.45 11.28 -0.25
N LEU A 94 -4.66 10.73 -0.19
CA LEU A 94 -5.03 9.75 0.82
C LEU A 94 -4.20 8.48 0.69
N ILE A 95 -4.06 7.94 -0.51
CA ILE A 95 -3.27 6.73 -0.76
C ILE A 95 -1.78 6.99 -0.53
N PHE A 96 -1.28 8.17 -0.88
CA PHE A 96 0.11 8.54 -0.59
C PHE A 96 0.41 8.45 0.90
N CYS A 97 -0.50 8.92 1.74
CA CYS A 97 -0.34 8.82 3.20
C CYS A 97 -0.38 7.37 3.71
N ALA A 98 -1.03 6.47 2.98
CA ALA A 98 -1.15 5.06 3.35
C ALA A 98 0.10 4.24 2.98
N LEU A 99 0.92 4.73 2.07
CA LEU A 99 2.16 4.07 1.68
C LEU A 99 3.24 4.30 2.74
#